data_f8a5454185736bb02a0f9dc322c7284e
#
_entry.id   f8a5454185736bb02a0f9dc322c7284e
#
_cell.length_a   1.000
_cell.length_b   1.000
_cell.length_c   1.000
_cell.angle_alpha   90.00
_cell.angle_beta   90.00
_cell.angle_gamma   90.00
#
_symmetry.space_group_name_H-M   'P 1'
#
loop_
_entity.id
_entity.type
_entity.pdbx_description
1 polymer ?
#
loop_
_entity_poly.entity_id
_entity_poly.type
_entity_poly.pdbx_seq_one_letter_code
_entity_poly.pdbx_strand_id
1 'polypeptide(L)'
;MKQIFKVVAQSDTFHVPSQKAEGGQISKCNIVLQEPGGKYENSYVATILDEQANIRFAKDDLVVAALRFSTREYNGQVYQDIVVNEIFKIKN
;
A
#
# COMPACT_ATOMS: atom_id res chain seq x y z
N MET A 1 1.95 12.97 6.01
CA MET A 1 2.25 13.77 4.79
C MET A 1 1.76 13.02 3.56
N LYS A 2 1.06 13.69 2.69
CA LYS A 2 0.54 13.07 1.45
C LYS A 2 1.45 13.39 0.29
N GLN A 3 1.67 12.40 -0.56
CA GLN A 3 2.54 12.53 -1.73
C GLN A 3 1.86 11.93 -2.95
N ILE A 4 2.31 12.35 -4.12
CA ILE A 4 1.82 11.82 -5.38
C ILE A 4 2.72 10.66 -5.79
N PHE A 5 2.10 9.56 -6.21
CA PHE A 5 2.79 8.38 -6.71
C PHE A 5 2.15 7.89 -7.99
N LYS A 6 2.94 7.14 -8.77
CA LYS A 6 2.44 6.37 -9.90
C LYS A 6 2.28 4.92 -9.47
N VAL A 7 1.15 4.31 -9.84
CA VAL A 7 0.92 2.89 -9.53
C VAL A 7 1.68 2.04 -10.54
N VAL A 8 2.53 1.14 -10.03
CA VAL A 8 3.26 0.21 -10.88
C VAL A 8 2.51 -1.10 -10.97
N ALA A 9 2.02 -1.61 -9.83
CA ALA A 9 1.30 -2.88 -9.77
C ALA A 9 0.50 -2.92 -8.48
N GLN A 10 -0.53 -3.75 -8.46
CA GLN A 10 -1.33 -4.01 -7.28
C GLN A 10 -1.69 -5.48 -7.25
N SER A 11 -1.51 -6.13 -6.11
CA SER A 11 -1.85 -7.54 -5.95
C SER A 11 -3.36 -7.73 -5.82
N ASP A 12 -3.79 -8.97 -5.99
CA ASP A 12 -5.16 -9.32 -5.65
C ASP A 12 -5.39 -9.13 -4.15
N THR A 13 -6.64 -8.87 -3.79
CA THR A 13 -7.01 -8.75 -2.39
C THR A 13 -7.06 -10.14 -1.76
N PHE A 14 -6.46 -10.27 -0.58
CA PHE A 14 -6.53 -11.50 0.20
C PHE A 14 -6.93 -11.16 1.63
N HIS A 15 -7.28 -12.19 2.39
CA HIS A 15 -7.76 -12.00 3.76
C HIS A 15 -6.78 -12.62 4.73
N VAL A 16 -6.52 -11.90 5.83
CA VAL A 16 -5.63 -12.39 6.89
C VAL A 16 -6.39 -12.34 8.22
N PRO A 17 -6.05 -13.24 9.16
CA PRO A 17 -6.68 -13.21 10.48
C PRO A 17 -6.40 -11.90 11.20
N SER A 18 -7.40 -11.38 11.89
CA SER A 18 -7.25 -10.19 12.71
C SER A 18 -8.18 -10.29 13.92
N GLN A 19 -7.61 -10.12 15.10
CA GLN A 19 -8.39 -10.14 16.33
C GLN A 19 -9.21 -8.88 16.52
N LYS A 20 -8.86 -7.82 15.80
CA LYS A 20 -9.54 -6.52 15.93
C LYS A 20 -10.66 -6.34 14.92
N ALA A 21 -10.74 -7.20 13.91
CA ALA A 21 -11.75 -7.07 12.87
C ALA A 21 -12.97 -7.89 13.19
N GLU A 22 -14.13 -7.35 12.81
CA GLU A 22 -15.37 -8.10 12.88
C GLU A 22 -15.28 -9.30 11.94
N GLY A 23 -15.68 -10.48 12.43
CA GLY A 23 -15.55 -11.70 11.65
C GLY A 23 -14.16 -12.33 11.69
N GLY A 24 -13.19 -11.71 12.39
CA GLY A 24 -11.87 -12.29 12.59
C GLY A 24 -10.94 -12.20 11.41
N GLN A 25 -11.30 -11.49 10.36
CA GLN A 25 -10.47 -11.34 9.16
C GLN A 25 -10.47 -9.90 8.67
N ILE A 26 -9.37 -9.53 8.02
CA ILE A 26 -9.21 -8.21 7.44
C ILE A 26 -8.73 -8.39 6.01
N SER A 27 -9.25 -7.55 5.11
CA SER A 27 -8.81 -7.54 3.72
C SER A 27 -7.47 -6.84 3.60
N LYS A 28 -6.62 -7.35 2.71
CA LYS A 28 -5.27 -6.85 2.55
C LYS A 28 -4.82 -7.01 1.10
N CYS A 29 -4.07 -6.05 0.60
CA CYS A 29 -3.36 -6.21 -0.67
C CYS A 29 -2.06 -5.41 -0.63
N ASN A 30 -1.17 -5.72 -1.55
CA ASN A 30 0.08 -4.99 -1.72
C ASN A 30 0.01 -4.14 -2.97
N ILE A 31 0.59 -2.95 -2.91
CA ILE A 31 0.67 -2.06 -4.05
C ILE A 31 2.10 -1.57 -4.20
N VAL A 32 2.57 -1.52 -5.44
CA VAL A 32 3.88 -0.96 -5.74
C VAL A 32 3.66 0.46 -6.25
N LEU A 33 4.20 1.41 -5.53
CA LEU A 33 4.10 2.84 -5.83
C LEU A 33 5.48 3.37 -6.19
N GLN A 34 5.53 4.23 -7.20
CA GLN A 34 6.78 4.84 -7.64
C GLN A 34 6.63 6.35 -7.62
N GLU A 35 7.68 7.05 -7.18
CA GLU A 35 7.68 8.51 -7.25
C GLU A 35 7.57 8.96 -8.69
N PRO A 36 6.87 10.09 -8.96
CA PRO A 36 6.74 10.59 -10.32
C PRO A 36 8.09 10.97 -10.90
N GLY A 37 8.27 10.70 -12.19
CA GLY A 37 9.51 11.00 -12.88
C GLY A 37 9.87 9.91 -13.84
N GLY A 38 11.16 9.58 -13.93
CA GLY A 38 11.64 8.54 -14.80
C GLY A 38 11.48 7.14 -14.21
N LYS A 39 11.96 6.15 -14.95
CA LYS A 39 11.82 4.75 -14.52
C LYS A 39 12.74 4.38 -13.36
N TYR A 40 13.67 5.24 -13.02
CA TYR A 40 14.63 4.97 -11.93
C TYR A 40 14.27 5.71 -10.64
N GLU A 41 13.09 6.31 -10.57
CA GLU A 41 12.65 6.96 -9.33
C GLU A 41 12.40 5.92 -8.25
N ASN A 42 12.43 6.37 -6.99
CA ASN A 42 12.21 5.48 -5.85
C ASN A 42 10.85 4.81 -5.93
N SER A 43 10.83 3.53 -5.57
CA SER A 43 9.58 2.79 -5.52
C SER A 43 9.45 2.10 -4.17
N TYR A 44 8.20 1.82 -3.79
CA TYR A 44 7.85 1.26 -2.50
C TYR A 44 6.81 0.18 -2.66
N VAL A 45 6.95 -0.90 -1.88
CA VAL A 45 5.89 -1.88 -1.73
C VAL A 45 5.15 -1.54 -0.45
N ALA A 46 3.89 -1.14 -0.59
CA ALA A 46 3.07 -0.75 0.55
C ALA A 46 1.90 -1.70 0.70
N THR A 47 1.40 -1.81 1.93
CA THR A 47 0.26 -2.66 2.24
C THR A 47 -0.98 -1.79 2.40
N ILE A 48 -2.06 -2.19 1.74
CA ILE A 48 -3.37 -1.55 1.90
C ILE A 48 -4.25 -2.49 2.71
N LEU A 49 -4.91 -1.94 3.73
CA LEU A 49 -5.72 -2.71 4.67
C LEU A 49 -7.19 -2.31 4.59
N ASP A 50 -8.06 -3.20 5.04
CA ASP A 50 -9.50 -2.98 5.20
C ASP A 50 -10.19 -2.68 3.88
N GLU A 51 -11.17 -1.79 3.89
CA GLU A 51 -11.98 -1.48 2.72
C GLU A 51 -11.16 -0.91 1.58
N GLN A 52 -10.10 -0.17 1.88
CA GLN A 52 -9.24 0.40 0.84
C GLN A 52 -8.56 -0.70 0.01
N ALA A 53 -8.35 -1.88 0.58
CA ALA A 53 -7.74 -2.99 -0.14
C ALA A 53 -8.61 -3.48 -1.32
N ASN A 54 -9.88 -3.16 -1.32
CA ASN A 54 -10.80 -3.54 -2.38
C ASN A 54 -10.86 -2.51 -3.52
N ILE A 55 -10.22 -1.34 -3.33
CA ILE A 55 -10.14 -0.33 -4.37
C ILE A 55 -9.07 -0.74 -5.36
N ARG A 56 -9.43 -0.79 -6.64
CA ARG A 56 -8.49 -1.22 -7.68
C ARG A 56 -7.95 -0.04 -8.45
N PHE A 57 -6.65 -0.07 -8.68
CA PHE A 57 -5.93 0.93 -9.46
C PHE A 57 -5.33 0.27 -10.69
N ALA A 58 -5.21 1.01 -11.77
CA ALA A 58 -4.58 0.52 -12.98
C ALA A 58 -3.11 0.92 -13.00
N LYS A 59 -2.33 0.16 -13.75
CA LYS A 59 -0.93 0.53 -13.97
C LYS A 59 -0.85 1.94 -14.55
N ASP A 60 0.10 2.72 -14.06
CA ASP A 60 0.37 4.10 -14.44
C ASP A 60 -0.67 5.11 -13.95
N ASP A 61 -1.66 4.71 -13.16
CA ASP A 61 -2.54 5.66 -12.49
C ASP A 61 -1.72 6.55 -11.55
N LEU A 62 -2.08 7.83 -11.51
CA LEU A 62 -1.52 8.74 -10.50
C LEU A 62 -2.43 8.76 -9.29
N VAL A 63 -1.84 8.61 -8.13
CA VAL A 63 -2.58 8.59 -6.86
C VAL A 63 -1.92 9.54 -5.87
N VAL A 64 -2.72 10.02 -4.93
CA VAL A 64 -2.22 10.69 -3.74
C VAL A 64 -2.31 9.68 -2.61
N ALA A 65 -1.20 9.49 -1.89
CA ALA A 65 -1.18 8.54 -0.79
C ALA A 65 -0.41 9.08 0.39
N ALA A 66 -0.90 8.74 1.57
CA ALA A 66 -0.19 8.98 2.82
C ALA A 66 0.27 7.63 3.32
N LEU A 67 1.58 7.49 3.51
CA LEU A 67 2.20 6.23 3.91
C LEU A 67 2.72 6.34 5.34
N ARG A 68 2.60 5.25 6.07
CA ARG A 68 3.22 5.12 7.38
C ARG A 68 4.35 4.11 7.29
N PHE A 69 5.53 4.52 7.72
CA PHE A 69 6.72 3.70 7.73
C PHE A 69 7.01 3.24 9.15
N SER A 70 7.27 1.96 9.31
CA SER A 70 7.64 1.40 10.61
C SER A 70 8.60 0.24 10.40
N THR A 71 9.22 -0.19 11.49
CA THR A 71 10.10 -1.35 11.45
C THR A 71 9.61 -2.37 12.46
N ARG A 72 9.92 -3.62 12.21
CA ARG A 72 9.65 -4.72 13.15
C ARG A 72 10.84 -5.66 13.16
N GLU A 73 11.04 -6.30 14.30
CA GLU A 73 12.09 -7.29 14.43
C GLU A 73 11.46 -8.68 14.56
N TYR A 74 12.03 -9.62 13.82
CA TYR A 74 11.58 -11.01 13.87
C TYR A 74 12.78 -11.93 13.63
N ASN A 75 13.03 -12.87 14.55
CA ASN A 75 14.14 -13.81 14.46
C ASN A 75 15.49 -13.13 14.25
N GLY A 76 15.72 -12.00 14.93
CA GLY A 76 16.97 -11.29 14.84
C GLY A 76 17.15 -10.43 13.59
N GLN A 77 16.12 -10.35 12.74
CA GLN A 77 16.15 -9.53 11.54
C GLN A 77 15.19 -8.37 11.66
N VAL A 78 15.55 -7.25 11.07
CA VAL A 78 14.72 -6.04 11.07
C VAL A 78 14.08 -5.87 9.69
N TYR A 79 12.78 -5.71 9.67
CA TYR A 79 12.01 -5.55 8.44
C TYR A 79 11.38 -4.17 8.39
N GLN A 80 11.30 -3.61 7.19
CA GLN A 80 10.59 -2.36 6.95
C GLN A 80 9.15 -2.67 6.57
N ASP A 81 8.22 -2.03 7.26
CA ASP A 81 6.80 -2.11 6.91
C ASP A 81 6.34 -0.73 6.44
N ILE A 82 5.61 -0.73 5.34
CA ILE A 82 5.00 0.48 4.78
C ILE A 82 3.52 0.20 4.63
N VAL A 83 2.69 0.98 5.33
CA VAL A 83 1.24 0.82 5.32
C VAL A 83 0.60 2.08 4.77
N VAL A 84 -0.39 1.90 3.89
CA VAL A 84 -1.13 3.03 3.33
C VAL A 84 -2.15 3.49 4.36
N ASN A 85 -2.02 4.74 4.82
CA ASN A 85 -3.03 5.36 5.68
C ASN A 85 -4.19 5.87 4.86
N GLU A 86 -3.90 6.42 3.68
CA GLU A 86 -4.91 6.99 2.81
C GLU A 86 -4.40 6.94 1.38
N ILE A 87 -5.28 6.61 0.44
CA ILE A 87 -4.93 6.58 -0.98
C ILE A 87 -6.17 6.91 -1.81
N PHE A 88 -5.99 7.76 -2.81
CA PHE A 88 -7.06 8.03 -3.77
C PHE A 88 -6.47 8.41 -5.12
N LYS A 89 -7.20 8.08 -6.17
CA LYS A 89 -6.77 8.35 -7.54
C LYS A 89 -6.95 9.82 -7.87
N ILE A 90 -5.96 10.39 -8.54
CA ILE A 90 -6.08 11.74 -9.07
C ILE A 90 -6.94 11.66 -10.31
N LYS A 91 -7.98 12.47 -10.32
CA LYS A 91 -8.91 12.50 -11.44
C LYS A 91 -8.32 13.29 -12.61
N ASN A 92 -8.34 12.69 -13.76
CA ASN A 92 -7.87 13.35 -14.98
C ASN A 92 -8.97 14.22 -15.56
#